data_388963b5b1d3526bd6205959873ed4ca
#
_entry.id   388963b5b1d3526bd6205959873ed4ca
#
_cell.length_a   1.000
_cell.length_b   1.000
_cell.length_c   1.000
_cell.angle_alpha   90.00
_cell.angle_beta   90.00
_cell.angle_gamma   90.00
#
_symmetry.space_group_name_H-M   'P 1'
#
loop_
_entity.id
_entity.type
_entity.pdbx_description
1 polymer ?
#
loop_
_entity_poly.entity_id
_entity_poly.type
_entity_poly.pdbx_seq_one_letter_code
_entity_poly.pdbx_strand_id
1 'polypeptide(L)'
;MTGTLYVVGTPIGNMDDITLRQLKTLEDVDFIAAEDTRVTLKLLNRYDIKKQLISYHGHSTLNCAENIISRIKGGENAAVVTDAGMPCISDPGEELVRLCAESGINVKVVPGPSAVVSALAVSGLNLSLIHI
;
A
#
# COMPACT_ATOMS: atom_id res chain seq x y z
N MET A 1 2.67 21.71 -7.10
CA MET A 1 3.37 20.98 -6.04
C MET A 1 3.06 19.49 -6.17
N THR A 2 4.08 18.66 -6.13
CA THR A 2 3.89 17.21 -6.31
C THR A 2 3.48 16.56 -5.00
N GLY A 3 2.53 15.64 -5.06
CA GLY A 3 2.12 14.85 -3.90
C GLY A 3 3.06 13.71 -3.58
N THR A 4 2.65 12.83 -2.70
CA THR A 4 3.43 11.70 -2.21
C THR A 4 2.66 10.40 -2.43
N LEU A 5 3.38 9.33 -2.76
CA LEU A 5 2.84 7.96 -2.75
C LEU A 5 3.20 7.31 -1.41
N TYR A 6 2.19 6.82 -0.72
CA TYR A 6 2.37 6.07 0.52
C TYR A 6 2.17 4.58 0.26
N VAL A 7 3.17 3.78 0.62
CA VAL A 7 3.08 2.32 0.57
C VAL A 7 2.60 1.88 1.95
N VAL A 8 1.35 1.47 2.03
CA VAL A 8 0.68 1.23 3.32
C VAL A 8 0.41 -0.25 3.50
N GLY A 9 0.91 -0.81 4.60
CA GLY A 9 0.58 -2.17 5.01
C GLY A 9 -0.86 -2.28 5.47
N THR A 10 -1.42 -3.48 5.36
CA THR A 10 -2.79 -3.78 5.80
C THR A 10 -2.78 -5.04 6.68
N PRO A 11 -3.85 -5.29 7.46
CA PRO A 11 -3.93 -6.49 8.30
C PRO A 11 -3.84 -7.79 7.49
N ILE A 12 -3.20 -8.81 8.07
CA ILE A 12 -2.94 -10.10 7.42
C ILE A 12 -3.84 -11.23 7.93
N GLY A 13 -4.96 -10.94 8.48
CA GLY A 13 -5.90 -11.95 8.98
C GLY A 13 -6.80 -11.45 10.10
N ASN A 14 -6.43 -10.35 10.71
CA ASN A 14 -7.22 -9.72 11.76
C ASN A 14 -7.20 -8.21 11.54
N MET A 15 -8.37 -7.61 11.28
CA MET A 15 -8.47 -6.17 11.02
C MET A 15 -8.00 -5.31 12.19
N ASP A 16 -7.97 -5.87 13.40
CA ASP A 16 -7.49 -5.13 14.57
C ASP A 16 -5.97 -4.95 14.59
N ASP A 17 -5.25 -5.63 13.72
CA ASP A 17 -3.79 -5.46 13.60
C ASP A 17 -3.39 -4.19 12.83
N ILE A 18 -4.34 -3.39 12.42
CA ILE A 18 -4.04 -2.11 11.78
C ILE A 18 -3.51 -1.10 12.81
N THR A 19 -2.52 -0.32 12.40
CA THR A 19 -1.96 0.72 13.29
C THR A 19 -2.71 2.03 13.15
N LEU A 20 -2.57 2.90 14.16
CA LEU A 20 -3.14 4.25 14.10
C LEU A 20 -2.55 5.04 12.93
N ARG A 21 -1.26 4.88 12.66
CA ARG A 21 -0.59 5.57 11.57
C ARG A 21 -1.12 5.13 10.21
N GLN A 22 -1.40 3.83 10.05
CA GLN A 22 -2.03 3.31 8.82
C GLN A 22 -3.41 3.95 8.62
N LEU A 23 -4.23 3.96 9.66
CA LEU A 23 -5.57 4.55 9.60
C LEU A 23 -5.50 6.03 9.24
N LYS A 24 -4.62 6.77 9.89
CA LYS A 24 -4.47 8.20 9.63
C LYS A 24 -4.02 8.45 8.20
N THR A 25 -3.07 7.68 7.70
CA THR A 25 -2.59 7.82 6.32
C THR A 25 -3.71 7.56 5.32
N LEU A 26 -4.50 6.51 5.53
CA LEU A 26 -5.63 6.20 4.65
C LEU A 26 -6.70 7.30 4.68
N GLU A 27 -6.87 7.98 5.80
CA GLU A 27 -7.78 9.13 5.90
C GLU A 27 -7.23 10.38 5.22
N ASP A 28 -5.92 10.60 5.29
CA ASP A 28 -5.29 11.85 4.83
C ASP A 28 -5.01 11.87 3.32
N VAL A 29 -4.88 10.72 2.67
CA VAL A 29 -4.63 10.68 1.22
C VAL A 29 -5.88 11.07 0.44
N ASP A 30 -5.68 11.43 -0.82
CA ASP A 30 -6.78 11.83 -1.69
C ASP A 30 -7.46 10.63 -2.35
N PHE A 31 -6.70 9.55 -2.61
CA PHE A 31 -7.25 8.31 -3.14
C PHE A 31 -6.36 7.14 -2.77
N ILE A 32 -6.90 5.93 -2.94
CA ILE A 32 -6.22 4.68 -2.59
C ILE A 32 -6.22 3.76 -3.80
N ALA A 33 -5.05 3.28 -4.20
CA ALA A 33 -4.90 2.25 -5.21
C ALA A 33 -4.83 0.89 -4.51
N ALA A 34 -5.72 -0.02 -4.87
CA ALA A 34 -5.84 -1.31 -4.20
C ALA A 34 -5.87 -2.45 -5.23
N GLU A 35 -5.33 -3.60 -4.84
CA GLU A 35 -5.36 -4.79 -5.68
C GLU A 35 -6.81 -5.27 -5.89
N ASP A 36 -7.55 -5.44 -4.81
CA ASP A 36 -8.98 -5.72 -4.87
C ASP A 36 -9.72 -4.68 -4.03
N THR A 37 -10.44 -3.80 -4.71
CA THR A 37 -11.15 -2.71 -4.05
C THR A 37 -12.22 -3.20 -3.08
N ARG A 38 -12.80 -4.40 -3.30
CA ARG A 38 -13.82 -4.95 -2.41
C ARG A 38 -13.23 -5.29 -1.05
N VAL A 39 -12.03 -5.85 -1.02
CA VAL A 39 -11.33 -6.20 0.24
C VAL A 39 -10.96 -4.93 0.99
N THR A 40 -10.38 -3.96 0.30
CA THR A 40 -10.01 -2.68 0.90
C THR A 40 -11.23 -1.91 1.39
N LEU A 41 -12.34 -1.96 0.65
CA LEU A 41 -13.57 -1.29 1.07
C LEU A 41 -14.10 -1.83 2.40
N LYS A 42 -14.01 -3.14 2.64
CA LYS A 42 -14.40 -3.73 3.92
C LYS A 42 -13.58 -3.16 5.07
N LEU A 43 -12.27 -3.01 4.86
CA LEU A 43 -11.39 -2.42 5.86
C LEU A 43 -11.76 -0.97 6.14
N LEU A 44 -11.96 -0.18 5.10
CA LEU A 44 -12.32 1.22 5.25
C LEU A 44 -13.68 1.40 5.93
N ASN A 45 -14.65 0.57 5.59
CA ASN A 45 -15.98 0.61 6.21
C ASN A 45 -15.93 0.29 7.70
N ARG A 46 -15.07 -0.64 8.10
CA ARG A 46 -14.90 -0.98 9.51
C ARG A 46 -14.45 0.21 10.35
N TYR A 47 -13.62 1.07 9.77
CA TYR A 47 -13.06 2.24 10.46
C TYR A 47 -13.71 3.56 10.01
N ASP A 48 -14.83 3.46 9.30
CA ASP A 48 -15.63 4.61 8.86
C ASP A 48 -14.81 5.63 8.03
N ILE A 49 -13.95 5.10 7.16
CA ILE A 49 -13.15 5.91 6.24
C ILE A 49 -13.80 5.87 4.86
N LYS A 50 -14.06 7.04 4.28
CA LYS A 50 -14.61 7.17 2.93
C LYS A 50 -13.58 7.78 2.01
N LYS A 51 -13.10 6.98 1.04
CA LYS A 51 -12.08 7.38 0.07
C LYS A 51 -12.38 6.79 -1.28
N GLN A 52 -11.95 7.48 -2.33
CA GLN A 52 -11.97 6.94 -3.68
C GLN A 52 -10.99 5.78 -3.77
N LEU A 53 -11.45 4.66 -4.28
CA LEU A 53 -10.64 3.47 -4.52
C LEU A 53 -10.42 3.30 -6.02
N ILE A 54 -9.17 3.01 -6.40
CA ILE A 54 -8.80 2.69 -7.77
C ILE A 54 -8.26 1.27 -7.77
N SER A 55 -8.77 0.42 -8.66
CA SER A 55 -8.28 -0.94 -8.81
C SER A 55 -6.92 -0.94 -9.50
N TYR A 56 -5.92 -1.56 -8.87
CA TYR A 56 -4.58 -1.71 -9.43
C TYR A 56 -4.07 -3.11 -9.13
N HIS A 57 -4.09 -3.97 -10.14
CA HIS A 57 -3.71 -5.38 -10.01
C HIS A 57 -2.78 -5.79 -11.16
N GLY A 58 -2.25 -7.02 -11.11
CA GLY A 58 -1.23 -7.51 -12.04
C GLY A 58 -1.63 -7.46 -13.52
N HIS A 59 -2.91 -7.37 -13.82
CA HIS A 59 -3.42 -7.21 -15.18
C HIS A 59 -3.75 -5.76 -15.52
N SER A 60 -3.51 -4.84 -14.60
CA SER A 60 -3.72 -3.41 -14.85
C SER A 60 -2.77 -2.94 -15.93
N THR A 61 -3.27 -2.07 -16.78
CA THR A 61 -2.47 -1.54 -17.88
C THR A 61 -1.49 -0.49 -17.39
N LEU A 62 -0.48 -0.23 -18.21
CA LEU A 62 0.44 0.88 -17.98
C LEU A 62 -0.31 2.22 -17.84
N ASN A 63 -1.45 2.36 -18.53
CA ASN A 63 -2.29 3.55 -18.43
C ASN A 63 -2.80 3.81 -17.02
N CYS A 64 -3.11 2.76 -16.27
CA CYS A 64 -3.56 2.92 -14.89
C CYS A 64 -2.46 3.52 -14.02
N ALA A 65 -1.23 3.01 -14.14
CA ALA A 65 -0.08 3.54 -13.41
C ALA A 65 0.20 5.00 -13.82
N GLU A 66 0.12 5.30 -15.10
CA GLU A 66 0.33 6.66 -15.61
C GLU A 66 -0.72 7.63 -15.08
N ASN A 67 -1.98 7.22 -14.98
CA ASN A 67 -3.03 8.05 -14.40
C ASN A 67 -2.79 8.35 -12.93
N ILE A 68 -2.37 7.35 -12.18
CA ILE A 68 -2.03 7.52 -10.77
C ILE A 68 -0.87 8.52 -10.62
N ILE A 69 0.19 8.34 -11.40
CA ILE A 69 1.35 9.22 -11.40
C ILE A 69 0.97 10.64 -11.76
N SER A 70 0.12 10.81 -12.78
CA SER A 70 -0.35 12.13 -13.21
C SER A 70 -1.10 12.86 -12.09
N ARG A 71 -1.96 12.16 -11.36
CA ARG A 71 -2.69 12.75 -10.24
C ARG A 71 -1.75 13.16 -9.11
N ILE A 72 -0.75 12.34 -8.80
CA ILE A 72 0.23 12.66 -7.77
C ILE A 72 1.08 13.86 -8.19
N LYS A 73 1.50 13.93 -9.43
CA LYS A 73 2.23 15.09 -9.95
C LYS A 73 1.41 16.36 -9.90
N GLY A 74 0.09 16.24 -9.99
CA GLY A 74 -0.83 17.36 -9.88
C GLY A 74 -1.07 17.83 -8.44
N GLY A 75 -0.46 17.19 -7.44
CA GLY A 75 -0.55 17.59 -6.04
C GLY A 75 -1.36 16.67 -5.15
N GLU A 76 -1.97 15.61 -5.68
CA GLU A 76 -2.72 14.67 -4.88
C GLU A 76 -1.79 13.67 -4.19
N ASN A 77 -2.17 13.24 -2.99
CA ASN A 77 -1.49 12.17 -2.28
C ASN A 77 -2.24 10.86 -2.49
N ALA A 78 -1.50 9.77 -2.65
CA ALA A 78 -2.08 8.46 -2.88
C ALA A 78 -1.50 7.44 -1.91
N ALA A 79 -2.29 6.41 -1.60
CA ALA A 79 -1.81 5.23 -0.90
C ALA A 79 -1.94 4.04 -1.83
N VAL A 80 -1.00 3.10 -1.77
CA VAL A 80 -1.09 1.81 -2.44
C VAL A 80 -1.15 0.72 -1.37
N VAL A 81 -2.12 -0.16 -1.49
CA VAL A 81 -2.35 -1.27 -0.55
C VAL A 81 -2.55 -2.57 -1.33
N THR A 82 -2.33 -3.70 -0.66
CA THR A 82 -2.71 -5.01 -1.19
C THR A 82 -3.91 -5.54 -0.41
N ASP A 83 -4.34 -6.75 -0.71
CA ASP A 83 -5.43 -7.39 0.02
C ASP A 83 -5.05 -7.65 1.48
N ALA A 84 -3.79 -7.98 1.73
CA ALA A 84 -3.28 -8.20 3.07
C ALA A 84 -1.77 -8.01 3.13
N GLY A 85 -1.29 -7.42 4.21
CA GLY A 85 0.14 -7.27 4.49
C GLY A 85 0.76 -6.06 3.81
N MET A 86 2.07 -6.13 3.57
CA MET A 86 2.84 -5.06 2.95
C MET A 86 2.78 -5.18 1.43
N PRO A 87 2.45 -4.10 0.72
CA PRO A 87 2.49 -4.08 -0.74
C PRO A 87 3.91 -3.95 -1.26
N CYS A 88 4.06 -4.11 -2.57
CA CYS A 88 5.29 -3.83 -3.32
C CYS A 88 6.40 -4.86 -3.11
N ILE A 89 6.03 -6.08 -2.67
CA ILE A 89 6.92 -7.22 -2.61
C ILE A 89 6.23 -8.35 -3.39
N SER A 90 6.69 -8.61 -4.61
CA SER A 90 6.11 -9.62 -5.52
C SER A 90 4.64 -9.37 -5.84
N ASP A 91 4.22 -8.12 -5.93
CA ASP A 91 2.86 -7.73 -6.29
C ASP A 91 2.87 -6.54 -7.25
N PRO A 92 1.70 -6.14 -7.81
CA PRO A 92 1.63 -5.07 -8.80
C PRO A 92 2.15 -3.71 -8.32
N GLY A 93 2.11 -3.46 -7.02
CA GLY A 93 2.57 -2.20 -6.46
C GLY A 93 4.05 -1.94 -6.65
N GLU A 94 4.85 -3.00 -6.83
CA GLU A 94 6.29 -2.87 -7.07
C GLU A 94 6.59 -2.02 -8.32
N GLU A 95 5.88 -2.27 -9.40
CA GLU A 95 6.05 -1.49 -10.62
C GLU A 95 5.61 -0.04 -10.44
N LEU A 96 4.51 0.18 -9.75
CA LEU A 96 4.04 1.53 -9.46
C LEU A 96 5.07 2.33 -8.67
N VAL A 97 5.67 1.71 -7.65
CA VAL A 97 6.72 2.35 -6.84
C VAL A 97 7.93 2.71 -7.70
N ARG A 98 8.35 1.78 -8.56
CA ARG A 98 9.48 2.02 -9.46
C ARG A 98 9.21 3.20 -10.40
N LEU A 99 8.02 3.24 -11.00
CA LEU A 99 7.64 4.32 -11.91
C LEU A 99 7.55 5.67 -11.19
N CYS A 100 7.04 5.68 -9.97
CA CYS A 100 6.99 6.90 -9.15
C CYS A 100 8.40 7.42 -8.84
N ALA A 101 9.30 6.52 -8.46
CA ALA A 101 10.69 6.91 -8.17
C ALA A 101 11.36 7.48 -9.42
N GLU A 102 11.17 6.88 -10.58
CA GLU A 102 11.71 7.36 -11.85
C GLU A 102 11.13 8.72 -12.23
N SER A 103 9.92 9.02 -11.80
CA SER A 103 9.23 10.28 -12.09
C SER A 103 9.52 11.37 -11.07
N GLY A 104 10.38 11.11 -10.09
CA GLY A 104 10.72 12.09 -9.06
C GLY A 104 9.67 12.27 -7.98
N ILE A 105 8.72 11.35 -7.88
CA ILE A 105 7.69 11.36 -6.83
C ILE A 105 8.28 10.80 -5.54
N ASN A 106 8.01 11.48 -4.43
CA ASN A 106 8.42 11.01 -3.13
C ASN A 106 7.57 9.80 -2.72
N VAL A 107 8.23 8.71 -2.33
CA VAL A 107 7.58 7.47 -1.89
C VAL A 107 7.90 7.25 -0.42
N LYS A 108 6.87 7.09 0.40
CA LYS A 108 7.02 6.84 1.84
C LYS A 108 6.35 5.53 2.21
N VAL A 109 6.94 4.81 3.16
CA VAL A 109 6.37 3.58 3.68
C VAL A 109 5.66 3.83 5.01
N VAL A 110 4.49 3.22 5.16
CA VAL A 110 3.78 3.14 6.44
C VAL A 110 3.70 1.65 6.76
N PRO A 111 4.60 1.14 7.60
CA PRO A 111 4.71 -0.30 7.82
C PRO A 111 3.51 -0.88 8.54
N GLY A 112 3.28 -2.15 8.29
CA GLY A 112 2.23 -2.92 8.92
C GLY A 112 2.63 -4.38 9.04
N PRO A 113 1.67 -5.28 9.34
CA PRO A 113 1.95 -6.69 9.50
C PRO A 113 2.60 -7.30 8.25
N SER A 114 3.50 -8.25 8.47
CA SER A 114 4.14 -9.02 7.40
C SER A 114 3.98 -10.51 7.73
N ALA A 115 3.37 -11.25 6.81
CA ALA A 115 3.20 -12.70 6.96
C ALA A 115 4.55 -13.41 6.97
N VAL A 116 5.49 -12.96 6.16
CA VAL A 116 6.84 -13.57 6.06
C VAL A 116 7.59 -13.42 7.39
N VAL A 117 7.67 -12.20 7.91
CA VAL A 117 8.37 -11.94 9.16
C VAL A 117 7.65 -12.62 10.33
N SER A 118 6.33 -12.57 10.36
CA SER A 118 5.54 -13.23 11.43
C SER A 118 5.74 -14.74 11.41
N ALA A 119 5.75 -15.37 10.23
CA ALA A 119 5.98 -16.80 10.10
C ALA A 119 7.39 -17.16 10.55
N LEU A 120 8.39 -16.38 10.18
CA LEU A 120 9.77 -16.59 10.60
C LEU A 120 9.92 -16.45 12.11
N ALA A 121 9.23 -15.50 12.72
CA ALA A 121 9.30 -15.27 14.16
C ALA A 121 8.85 -16.48 14.98
N VAL A 122 7.84 -17.21 14.49
CA VAL A 122 7.29 -18.37 15.20
C VAL A 122 7.82 -19.72 14.70
N SER A 123 8.63 -19.71 13.64
CA SER A 123 9.13 -20.94 13.02
C SER A 123 10.22 -21.65 13.80
N GLY A 124 10.90 -20.93 14.70
CA GLY A 124 12.08 -21.47 15.41
C GLY A 124 13.36 -21.45 14.59
N LEU A 125 13.33 -20.89 13.38
CA LEU A 125 14.54 -20.78 12.56
C LEU A 125 15.44 -19.66 13.09
N ASN A 126 16.74 -19.91 13.06
CA ASN A 126 17.74 -18.93 13.50
C ASN A 126 18.20 -18.10 12.30
N LEU A 127 17.54 -16.96 12.08
CA LEU A 127 17.84 -16.05 10.98
C LEU A 127 18.24 -14.68 11.53
N SER A 128 19.14 -14.04 10.80
CA SER A 128 19.52 -12.65 11.09
C SER A 128 19.16 -11.76 9.90
N LEU A 129 18.41 -10.69 10.17
CA LEU A 129 18.05 -9.70 9.15
C LEU A 129 19.26 -8.91 8.66
N ILE A 130 20.34 -8.87 9.45
CA ILE A 130 21.56 -8.17 9.08
C ILE A 130 22.23 -8.84 7.87
N HIS A 131 22.00 -10.13 7.68
CA HIS A 131 22.60 -10.92 6.60
C HIS A 131 21.68 -11.08 5.37
N ILE A 132 20.54 -10.46 5.41
CA ILE A 132 19.60 -10.45 4.31
C ILE A 132 19.76 -9.15 3.51
#